data_64a3cc87f657bf4b6f781669a6e67cee
#
_entry.id   64a3cc87f657bf4b6f781669a6e67cee
#
_cell.length_a   1.000
_cell.length_b   1.000
_cell.length_c   1.000
_cell.angle_alpha   90.00
_cell.angle_beta   90.00
_cell.angle_gamma   90.00
#
_symmetry.space_group_name_H-M   'P 1'
#
loop_
_entity.id
_entity.type
_entity.pdbx_description
1 polymer ?
#
loop_
_entity_poly.entity_id
_entity_poly.type
_entity_poly.pdbx_seq_one_letter_code
_entity_poly.pdbx_strand_id
1 'polypeptide(L)'
;MLRGMYLTRNGNLQRRHTMKEAKDMKNKLGIFRRRNESPGAQPAGKADKMVKSFKPTSEEALKWGESLEKLLLHKYGLAVFQAFLRTEFSEENLEFWLACEDFKKVKSQSKMTAKAKKIFAEYIAIQACKEVNLDSYTREHTKDNLQSVTRGCFDLAQKRIFGLMEKDSYPRFLRSDLYLDLINQKKMSPPL
;
A
#
# COMPACT_ATOMS: atom_id res chain seq x y z
N MET A 1 20.65 -17.73 -7.78
CA MET A 1 21.74 -17.95 -6.84
C MET A 1 22.50 -16.69 -6.50
N LEU A 2 23.09 -16.02 -7.48
CA LEU A 2 23.63 -14.68 -7.26
C LEU A 2 22.56 -13.74 -6.69
N ARG A 3 21.36 -13.93 -7.12
CA ARG A 3 20.22 -13.17 -6.64
C ARG A 3 19.92 -13.44 -5.16
N GLY A 4 20.11 -14.69 -4.71
CA GLY A 4 19.91 -15.03 -3.31
C GLY A 4 20.98 -14.42 -2.42
N MET A 5 22.24 -14.47 -2.82
CA MET A 5 23.34 -13.85 -2.10
C MET A 5 23.21 -12.32 -2.11
N TYR A 6 22.80 -11.77 -3.23
CA TYR A 6 22.56 -10.35 -3.38
C TYR A 6 21.42 -9.92 -2.47
N LEU A 7 20.35 -10.70 -2.42
CA LEU A 7 19.21 -10.45 -1.52
C LEU A 7 19.61 -10.54 -0.06
N THR A 8 20.50 -11.47 0.30
CA THR A 8 20.97 -11.59 1.68
C THR A 8 21.77 -10.37 2.10
N ARG A 9 22.64 -9.91 1.23
CA ARG A 9 23.41 -8.70 1.48
C ARG A 9 22.53 -7.47 1.52
N ASN A 10 21.64 -7.35 0.56
CA ASN A 10 20.67 -6.27 0.52
C ASN A 10 19.62 -6.42 1.61
N GLY A 11 19.33 -7.64 2.01
CA GLY A 11 18.41 -7.90 3.10
C GLY A 11 18.85 -7.28 4.41
N ASN A 12 20.15 -7.29 4.70
CA ASN A 12 20.68 -6.64 5.89
C ASN A 12 20.61 -5.13 5.79
N LEU A 13 20.91 -4.57 4.61
CA LEU A 13 20.80 -3.14 4.36
C LEU A 13 19.33 -2.71 4.37
N GLN A 14 18.47 -3.49 3.75
CA GLN A 14 17.04 -3.24 3.74
C GLN A 14 16.43 -3.34 5.12
N ARG A 15 16.89 -4.28 5.95
CA ARG A 15 16.41 -4.40 7.32
C ARG A 15 16.71 -3.14 8.11
N ARG A 16 17.93 -2.61 7.97
CA ARG A 16 18.31 -1.37 8.65
C ARG A 16 17.46 -0.20 8.14
N HIS A 17 17.28 -0.15 6.84
CA HIS A 17 16.48 0.91 6.21
C HIS A 17 15.01 0.78 6.58
N THR A 18 14.48 -0.42 6.53
CA THR A 18 13.09 -0.70 6.89
C THR A 18 12.82 -0.41 8.36
N MET A 19 13.79 -0.73 9.23
CA MET A 19 13.64 -0.43 10.65
C MET A 19 13.65 1.07 10.90
N LYS A 20 14.47 1.81 10.16
CA LYS A 20 14.51 3.26 10.25
C LYS A 20 13.19 3.86 9.73
N GLU A 21 12.73 3.38 8.60
CA GLU A 21 11.44 3.81 8.05
C GLU A 21 10.27 3.44 8.95
N ALA A 22 10.30 2.24 9.52
CA ALA A 22 9.27 1.81 10.46
C ALA A 22 9.27 2.68 11.71
N LYS A 23 10.44 3.09 12.19
CA LYS A 23 10.53 4.03 13.29
C LYS A 23 9.99 5.41 12.90
N ASP A 24 10.35 5.86 11.72
CA ASP A 24 9.86 7.14 11.21
C ASP A 24 8.35 7.11 10.99
N MET A 25 7.82 6.01 10.49
CA MET A 25 6.38 5.84 10.34
C MET A 25 5.67 5.73 11.68
N LYS A 26 6.27 5.02 12.64
CA LYS A 26 5.73 4.99 13.98
C LYS A 26 5.71 6.36 14.61
N ASN A 27 6.76 7.13 14.39
CA ASN A 27 6.83 8.50 14.88
C ASN A 27 5.78 9.37 14.20
N LYS A 28 5.60 9.21 12.89
CA LYS A 28 4.56 9.93 12.16
C LYS A 28 3.17 9.52 12.62
N LEU A 29 2.94 8.23 12.81
CA LEU A 29 1.69 7.73 13.35
C LEU A 29 1.51 8.15 14.81
N GLY A 30 2.59 8.18 15.57
CA GLY A 30 2.57 8.69 16.93
C GLY A 30 2.24 10.17 17.00
N ILE A 31 2.79 10.95 16.08
CA ILE A 31 2.48 12.37 15.96
C ILE A 31 1.01 12.54 15.55
N PHE A 32 0.52 11.72 14.63
CA PHE A 32 -0.89 11.72 14.26
C PHE A 32 -1.80 11.37 15.43
N ARG A 33 -1.43 10.35 16.19
CA ARG A 33 -2.17 9.97 17.39
C ARG A 33 -2.14 11.09 18.43
N ARG A 34 -0.97 11.71 18.60
CA ARG A 34 -0.84 12.84 19.54
C ARG A 34 -1.70 14.01 19.11
N ARG A 35 -1.79 14.28 17.82
CA ARG A 35 -2.68 15.32 17.32
C ARG A 35 -4.13 15.00 17.61
N ASN A 36 -4.48 13.72 17.49
CA ASN A 36 -5.84 13.28 17.77
C ASN A 36 -6.14 13.25 19.25
N GLU A 37 -5.12 12.99 20.06
CA GLU A 37 -5.29 12.88 21.51
C GLU A 37 -5.14 14.22 22.22
N SER A 38 -4.26 15.09 21.68
CA SER A 38 -3.85 16.17 22.52
C SER A 38 -4.93 17.21 22.60
N PRO A 39 -5.36 18.06 21.99
CA PRO A 39 -6.08 19.20 22.53
C PRO A 39 -7.49 18.91 22.93
N GLY A 40 -7.55 18.10 23.89
CA GLY A 40 -8.83 17.87 24.45
C GLY A 40 -9.59 16.81 23.74
N ALA A 41 -10.41 16.24 24.48
CA ALA A 41 -11.16 15.08 24.17
C ALA A 41 -12.10 15.22 22.98
N GLN A 42 -12.40 16.43 22.56
CA GLN A 42 -13.39 16.64 21.52
C GLN A 42 -12.97 16.13 20.14
N PRO A 43 -11.76 16.43 19.64
CA PRO A 43 -11.33 15.84 18.37
C PRO A 43 -11.19 14.33 18.44
N ALA A 44 -10.79 13.79 19.58
CA ALA A 44 -10.67 12.37 19.77
C ALA A 44 -12.02 11.66 19.66
N GLY A 45 -13.04 12.24 20.27
CA GLY A 45 -14.39 11.70 20.19
C GLY A 45 -14.95 11.68 18.79
N LYS A 46 -14.68 12.72 18.02
CA LYS A 46 -15.08 12.78 16.61
C LYS A 46 -14.30 11.79 15.77
N ALA A 47 -13.01 11.66 16.04
CA ALA A 47 -12.17 10.69 15.34
C ALA A 47 -12.63 9.26 15.61
N ASP A 48 -12.99 8.96 16.84
CA ASP A 48 -13.54 7.65 17.21
C ASP A 48 -14.85 7.36 16.50
N LYS A 49 -15.71 8.34 16.40
CA LYS A 49 -16.96 8.21 15.66
C LYS A 49 -16.71 8.00 14.18
N MET A 50 -15.75 8.72 13.61
CA MET A 50 -15.37 8.54 12.20
C MET A 50 -14.77 7.18 11.96
N VAL A 51 -13.90 6.71 12.85
CA VAL A 51 -13.32 5.37 12.74
C VAL A 51 -14.40 4.31 12.82
N LYS A 52 -15.35 4.47 13.74
CA LYS A 52 -16.48 3.55 13.86
C LYS A 52 -17.38 3.58 12.62
N SER A 53 -17.58 4.79 12.04
CA SER A 53 -18.43 4.92 10.85
C SER A 53 -17.77 4.33 9.61
N PHE A 54 -16.44 4.23 9.58
CA PHE A 54 -15.72 3.64 8.46
C PHE A 54 -15.49 2.14 8.60
N LYS A 55 -15.69 1.60 9.80
CA LYS A 55 -15.54 0.17 10.00
C LYS A 55 -16.61 -0.57 9.20
N PRO A 56 -16.21 -1.54 8.35
CA PRO A 56 -17.16 -2.24 7.52
C PRO A 56 -18.02 -3.19 8.33
N THR A 57 -19.20 -3.47 7.82
CA THR A 57 -19.99 -4.60 8.32
C THR A 57 -19.32 -5.90 7.86
N SER A 58 -19.71 -7.02 8.47
CA SER A 58 -19.24 -8.34 8.03
C SER A 58 -19.57 -8.58 6.56
N GLU A 59 -20.72 -8.12 6.12
CA GLU A 59 -21.18 -8.27 4.74
C GLU A 59 -20.35 -7.47 3.76
N GLU A 60 -19.99 -6.24 4.13
CA GLU A 60 -19.11 -5.41 3.31
C GLU A 60 -17.72 -6.05 3.22
N ALA A 61 -17.20 -6.54 4.34
CA ALA A 61 -15.90 -7.18 4.35
C ALA A 61 -15.89 -8.47 3.53
N LEU A 62 -17.01 -9.20 3.50
CA LEU A 62 -17.14 -10.39 2.66
C LEU A 62 -17.01 -10.06 1.18
N LYS A 63 -17.49 -8.89 0.76
CA LYS A 63 -17.35 -8.45 -0.63
C LYS A 63 -15.91 -8.25 -1.04
N TRP A 64 -15.03 -7.95 -0.09
CA TRP A 64 -13.61 -7.80 -0.38
C TRP A 64 -12.96 -9.13 -0.79
N GLY A 65 -13.58 -10.25 -0.43
CA GLY A 65 -13.12 -11.56 -0.87
C GLY A 65 -13.48 -11.91 -2.30
N GLU A 66 -14.33 -11.10 -2.93
CA GLU A 66 -14.72 -11.32 -4.33
C GLU A 66 -13.63 -10.86 -5.30
N SER A 67 -12.98 -9.75 -5.01
CA SER A 67 -11.87 -9.25 -5.84
C SER A 67 -11.02 -8.27 -5.09
N LEU A 68 -9.75 -8.18 -5.48
CA LEU A 68 -8.83 -7.19 -4.93
C LEU A 68 -9.31 -5.78 -5.24
N GLU A 69 -9.91 -5.57 -6.41
CA GLU A 69 -10.47 -4.27 -6.77
C GLU A 69 -11.49 -3.79 -5.74
N LYS A 70 -12.41 -4.65 -5.35
CA LYS A 70 -13.42 -4.31 -4.36
C LYS A 70 -12.80 -3.99 -3.00
N LEU A 71 -11.77 -4.74 -2.62
CA LEU A 71 -11.03 -4.48 -1.39
C LEU A 71 -10.42 -3.08 -1.41
N LEU A 72 -9.76 -2.72 -2.50
CA LEU A 72 -9.03 -1.45 -2.61
C LEU A 72 -9.96 -0.24 -2.77
N LEU A 73 -11.19 -0.44 -3.18
CA LEU A 73 -12.17 0.64 -3.30
C LEU A 73 -12.65 1.14 -1.94
N HIS A 74 -12.58 0.32 -0.92
CA HIS A 74 -13.04 0.68 0.41
C HIS A 74 -11.85 1.21 1.23
N LYS A 75 -12.00 2.39 1.80
CA LYS A 75 -10.92 3.03 2.57
C LYS A 75 -10.43 2.16 3.71
N TYR A 76 -11.34 1.54 4.43
CA TYR A 76 -10.96 0.64 5.52
C TYR A 76 -10.29 -0.61 5.00
N GLY A 77 -10.80 -1.18 3.91
CA GLY A 77 -10.21 -2.34 3.27
C GLY A 77 -8.79 -2.07 2.79
N LEU A 78 -8.59 -0.91 2.18
CA LEU A 78 -7.28 -0.47 1.76
C LEU A 78 -6.30 -0.38 2.94
N ALA A 79 -6.74 0.24 4.04
CA ALA A 79 -5.90 0.41 5.22
C ALA A 79 -5.54 -0.92 5.86
N VAL A 80 -6.49 -1.85 5.95
CA VAL A 80 -6.26 -3.17 6.53
C VAL A 80 -5.33 -4.00 5.66
N PHE A 81 -5.53 -3.94 4.35
CA PHE A 81 -4.64 -4.64 3.41
C PHE A 81 -3.22 -4.08 3.47
N GLN A 82 -3.10 -2.76 3.57
CA GLN A 82 -1.79 -2.12 3.74
C GLN A 82 -1.11 -2.59 5.03
N ALA A 83 -1.85 -2.67 6.12
CA ALA A 83 -1.31 -3.18 7.38
C ALA A 83 -0.84 -4.63 7.24
N PHE A 84 -1.59 -5.45 6.50
CA PHE A 84 -1.19 -6.82 6.23
C PHE A 84 0.11 -6.87 5.42
N LEU A 85 0.19 -6.10 4.34
CA LEU A 85 1.40 -6.05 3.52
C LEU A 85 2.61 -5.58 4.30
N ARG A 86 2.39 -4.67 5.26
CA ARG A 86 3.47 -4.20 6.13
C ARG A 86 4.02 -5.34 6.98
N THR A 87 3.15 -6.23 7.46
CA THR A 87 3.61 -7.40 8.22
C THR A 87 4.42 -8.36 7.35
N GLU A 88 4.18 -8.35 6.03
CA GLU A 88 4.89 -9.20 5.08
C GLU A 88 6.08 -8.49 4.42
N PHE A 89 6.36 -7.26 4.81
CA PHE A 89 7.43 -6.44 4.23
C PHE A 89 7.29 -6.26 2.72
N SER A 90 6.06 -6.16 2.25
CA SER A 90 5.74 -5.98 0.83
C SER A 90 4.80 -4.82 0.56
N GLU A 91 4.76 -3.83 1.46
CA GLU A 91 3.85 -2.68 1.30
C GLU A 91 4.21 -1.78 0.12
N GLU A 92 5.44 -1.87 -0.40
CA GLU A 92 5.85 -1.08 -1.56
C GLU A 92 4.99 -1.34 -2.78
N ASN A 93 4.47 -2.55 -2.92
CA ASN A 93 3.58 -2.88 -4.04
C ASN A 93 2.31 -2.02 -4.00
N LEU A 94 1.69 -1.94 -2.83
CA LEU A 94 0.48 -1.13 -2.67
C LEU A 94 0.80 0.36 -2.74
N GLU A 95 1.91 0.79 -2.15
CA GLU A 95 2.35 2.18 -2.21
C GLU A 95 2.56 2.63 -3.65
N PHE A 96 3.20 1.77 -4.46
CA PHE A 96 3.39 2.05 -5.87
C PHE A 96 2.05 2.17 -6.59
N TRP A 97 1.15 1.22 -6.35
CA TRP A 97 -0.18 1.22 -6.97
C TRP A 97 -0.93 2.51 -6.64
N LEU A 98 -0.89 2.93 -5.37
CA LEU A 98 -1.52 4.17 -4.92
C LEU A 98 -0.86 5.40 -5.54
N ALA A 99 0.47 5.39 -5.64
CA ALA A 99 1.19 6.48 -6.29
C ALA A 99 0.79 6.62 -7.75
N CYS A 100 0.56 5.50 -8.44
CA CYS A 100 0.07 5.51 -9.81
C CYS A 100 -1.34 6.08 -9.91
N GLU A 101 -2.22 5.75 -8.94
CA GLU A 101 -3.57 6.31 -8.91
C GLU A 101 -3.56 7.81 -8.71
N ASP A 102 -2.71 8.30 -7.80
CA ASP A 102 -2.53 9.73 -7.58
C ASP A 102 -1.93 10.41 -8.80
N PHE A 103 -0.99 9.74 -9.47
CA PHE A 103 -0.39 10.26 -10.69
C PHE A 103 -1.43 10.55 -11.76
N LYS A 104 -2.40 9.65 -11.92
CA LYS A 104 -3.47 9.82 -12.91
C LYS A 104 -4.35 11.04 -12.64
N LYS A 105 -4.38 11.52 -11.40
CA LYS A 105 -5.21 12.67 -11.00
C LYS A 105 -4.52 14.00 -11.19
N VAL A 106 -3.22 14.01 -11.51
CA VAL A 106 -2.46 15.23 -11.71
C VAL A 106 -2.93 15.92 -12.98
N LYS A 107 -3.25 17.20 -12.89
CA LYS A 107 -3.81 17.96 -14.01
C LYS A 107 -2.75 18.76 -14.79
N SER A 108 -1.71 19.21 -14.11
CA SER A 108 -0.64 20.01 -14.72
C SER A 108 0.40 19.10 -15.37
N GLN A 109 0.74 19.36 -16.64
CA GLN A 109 1.74 18.56 -17.35
C GLN A 109 3.11 18.63 -16.69
N SER A 110 3.53 19.80 -16.22
CA SER A 110 4.82 19.94 -15.56
C SER A 110 4.87 19.17 -14.25
N LYS A 111 3.78 19.22 -13.47
CA LYS A 111 3.68 18.43 -12.22
C LYS A 111 3.62 16.95 -12.50
N MET A 112 2.93 16.56 -13.57
CA MET A 112 2.85 15.15 -13.98
C MET A 112 4.23 14.62 -14.33
N THR A 113 5.01 15.36 -15.10
CA THR A 113 6.36 14.99 -15.48
C THR A 113 7.27 14.84 -14.25
N ALA A 114 7.20 15.81 -13.34
CA ALA A 114 8.00 15.77 -12.13
C ALA A 114 7.61 14.55 -11.26
N LYS A 115 6.32 14.30 -11.12
CA LYS A 115 5.83 13.18 -10.34
C LYS A 115 6.20 11.84 -10.96
N ALA A 116 6.16 11.75 -12.30
CA ALA A 116 6.56 10.55 -13.01
C ALA A 116 8.02 10.19 -12.73
N LYS A 117 8.91 11.17 -12.79
CA LYS A 117 10.32 10.96 -12.49
C LYS A 117 10.53 10.50 -11.05
N LYS A 118 9.78 11.08 -10.12
CA LYS A 118 9.87 10.72 -8.71
C LYS A 118 9.39 9.29 -8.47
N ILE A 119 8.25 8.90 -9.06
CA ILE A 119 7.72 7.55 -8.93
C ILE A 119 8.69 6.54 -9.52
N PHE A 120 9.25 6.83 -10.68
CA PHE A 120 10.21 5.94 -11.31
C PHE A 120 11.44 5.74 -10.42
N ALA A 121 12.01 6.84 -9.92
CA ALA A 121 13.21 6.76 -9.08
C ALA A 121 12.95 6.02 -7.76
N GLU A 122 11.74 6.13 -7.22
CA GLU A 122 11.42 5.56 -5.92
C GLU A 122 11.03 4.08 -6.01
N TYR A 123 10.34 3.66 -7.07
CA TYR A 123 9.74 2.33 -7.15
C TYR A 123 10.25 1.46 -8.30
N ILE A 124 10.71 2.03 -9.39
CA ILE A 124 10.96 1.26 -10.62
C ILE A 124 12.43 1.13 -10.95
N ALA A 125 13.22 2.17 -10.70
CA ALA A 125 14.65 2.15 -10.98
C ALA A 125 15.32 0.98 -10.25
N ILE A 126 16.33 0.40 -10.88
CA ILE A 126 17.10 -0.68 -10.26
C ILE A 126 17.72 -0.16 -8.98
N GLN A 127 17.56 -0.92 -7.89
CA GLN A 127 18.03 -0.56 -6.55
C GLN A 127 17.33 0.66 -5.95
N ALA A 128 16.12 0.96 -6.44
CA ALA A 128 15.30 1.98 -5.81
C ALA A 128 15.00 1.59 -4.36
N CYS A 129 14.82 2.59 -3.53
CA CYS A 129 14.56 2.38 -2.10
C CYS A 129 13.36 1.48 -1.83
N LYS A 130 12.32 1.63 -2.65
CA LYS A 130 11.10 0.85 -2.56
C LYS A 130 10.83 0.10 -3.86
N GLU A 131 11.88 -0.48 -4.40
CA GLU A 131 11.79 -1.16 -5.70
C GLU A 131 10.71 -2.23 -5.70
N VAL A 132 9.78 -2.13 -6.66
CA VAL A 132 8.77 -3.15 -6.89
C VAL A 132 9.31 -4.19 -7.87
N ASN A 133 8.79 -5.41 -7.78
CA ASN A 133 9.28 -6.51 -8.60
C ASN A 133 8.67 -6.48 -9.99
N LEU A 134 9.40 -5.90 -10.93
CA LEU A 134 9.00 -5.82 -12.33
C LEU A 134 9.98 -6.56 -13.22
N ASP A 135 9.46 -7.14 -14.30
CA ASP A 135 10.29 -7.71 -15.35
C ASP A 135 11.03 -6.59 -16.10
N SER A 136 12.11 -6.94 -16.76
CA SER A 136 12.95 -5.96 -17.46
C SER A 136 12.21 -5.28 -18.60
N TYR A 137 11.33 -6.00 -19.30
CA TYR A 137 10.53 -5.43 -20.38
C TYR A 137 9.64 -4.29 -19.85
N THR A 138 8.91 -4.55 -18.78
CA THR A 138 8.02 -3.55 -18.18
C THR A 138 8.80 -2.36 -17.67
N ARG A 139 9.94 -2.60 -17.04
CA ARG A 139 10.81 -1.53 -16.53
C ARG A 139 11.30 -0.63 -17.64
N GLU A 140 11.82 -1.23 -18.72
CA GLU A 140 12.32 -0.46 -19.86
C GLU A 140 11.20 0.28 -20.58
N HIS A 141 10.05 -0.35 -20.75
CA HIS A 141 8.87 0.29 -21.34
C HIS A 141 8.47 1.53 -20.54
N THR A 142 8.45 1.41 -19.22
CA THR A 142 8.11 2.53 -18.34
C THR A 142 9.16 3.62 -18.41
N LYS A 143 10.43 3.24 -18.46
CA LYS A 143 11.54 4.19 -18.60
C LYS A 143 11.41 4.98 -19.89
N ASP A 144 11.07 4.31 -20.99
CA ASP A 144 10.87 4.97 -22.28
C ASP A 144 9.70 5.97 -22.20
N ASN A 145 8.65 5.65 -21.49
CA ASN A 145 7.50 6.52 -21.32
C ASN A 145 7.85 7.82 -20.59
N LEU A 146 8.95 7.85 -19.84
CA LEU A 146 9.38 9.08 -19.16
C LEU A 146 9.86 10.16 -20.14
N GLN A 147 10.19 9.78 -21.36
CA GLN A 147 10.62 10.75 -22.38
C GLN A 147 9.46 11.62 -22.85
N SER A 148 8.24 11.09 -22.79
CA SER A 148 7.03 11.84 -23.12
C SER A 148 5.93 11.39 -22.17
N VAL A 149 5.84 12.06 -21.03
CA VAL A 149 4.98 11.65 -19.94
C VAL A 149 3.50 11.88 -20.27
N THR A 150 2.71 10.82 -20.14
CA THR A 150 1.26 10.85 -20.26
C THR A 150 0.64 10.23 -19.02
N ARG A 151 -0.67 10.30 -18.90
CA ARG A 151 -1.38 9.67 -17.78
C ARG A 151 -1.19 8.15 -17.75
N GLY A 152 -0.98 7.55 -18.92
CA GLY A 152 -0.76 6.10 -19.03
C GLY A 152 0.68 5.65 -18.83
N CYS A 153 1.56 6.55 -18.42
CA CYS A 153 2.98 6.28 -18.29
C CYS A 153 3.29 5.01 -17.48
N PHE A 154 2.54 4.78 -16.42
CA PHE A 154 2.77 3.65 -15.51
C PHE A 154 1.73 2.54 -15.63
N ASP A 155 0.82 2.60 -16.60
CA ASP A 155 -0.30 1.65 -16.67
C ASP A 155 0.16 0.19 -16.73
N LEU A 156 1.15 -0.12 -17.54
CA LEU A 156 1.64 -1.48 -17.64
C LEU A 156 2.28 -1.95 -16.33
N ALA A 157 3.11 -1.12 -15.73
CA ALA A 157 3.76 -1.43 -14.46
C ALA A 157 2.73 -1.59 -13.35
N GLN A 158 1.76 -0.68 -13.29
CA GLN A 158 0.69 -0.74 -12.30
C GLN A 158 -0.12 -2.03 -12.43
N LYS A 159 -0.43 -2.42 -13.66
CA LYS A 159 -1.16 -3.64 -13.93
C LYS A 159 -0.37 -4.87 -13.48
N ARG A 160 0.94 -4.88 -13.73
CA ARG A 160 1.80 -5.99 -13.32
C ARG A 160 1.84 -6.13 -11.80
N ILE A 161 1.99 -5.01 -11.10
CA ILE A 161 2.04 -5.02 -9.64
C ILE A 161 0.68 -5.39 -9.04
N PHE A 162 -0.41 -4.91 -9.62
CA PHE A 162 -1.74 -5.32 -9.21
C PHE A 162 -1.89 -6.84 -9.33
N GLY A 163 -1.45 -7.41 -10.44
CA GLY A 163 -1.49 -8.85 -10.67
C GLY A 163 -0.67 -9.63 -9.65
N LEU A 164 0.49 -9.11 -9.24
CA LEU A 164 1.29 -9.74 -8.20
C LEU A 164 0.55 -9.76 -6.87
N MET A 165 -0.04 -8.64 -6.50
CA MET A 165 -0.82 -8.57 -5.25
C MET A 165 -2.03 -9.50 -5.32
N GLU A 166 -2.72 -9.51 -6.46
CA GLU A 166 -3.93 -10.32 -6.64
C GLU A 166 -3.64 -11.82 -6.54
N LYS A 167 -2.53 -12.27 -7.11
CA LYS A 167 -2.20 -13.69 -7.18
C LYS A 167 -1.47 -14.19 -5.93
N ASP A 168 -0.79 -13.30 -5.22
CA ASP A 168 0.08 -13.68 -4.11
C ASP A 168 -0.40 -13.13 -2.77
N SER A 169 -0.29 -11.84 -2.57
CA SER A 169 -0.59 -11.21 -1.27
C SER A 169 -2.08 -11.28 -0.93
N TYR A 170 -2.95 -11.06 -1.90
CA TYR A 170 -4.37 -11.00 -1.68
C TYR A 170 -4.95 -12.33 -1.17
N PRO A 171 -4.63 -13.51 -1.76
CA PRO A 171 -5.12 -14.77 -1.20
C PRO A 171 -4.65 -15.02 0.22
N ARG A 172 -3.42 -14.63 0.56
CA ARG A 172 -2.92 -14.76 1.93
C ARG A 172 -3.65 -13.83 2.87
N PHE A 173 -3.96 -12.61 2.43
CA PHE A 173 -4.75 -11.66 3.20
C PHE A 173 -6.11 -12.25 3.57
N LEU A 174 -6.76 -12.89 2.62
CA LEU A 174 -8.08 -13.48 2.86
C LEU A 174 -8.06 -14.60 3.90
N ARG A 175 -6.89 -15.17 4.16
CA ARG A 175 -6.70 -16.20 5.19
C ARG A 175 -6.09 -15.63 6.47
N SER A 176 -5.80 -14.34 6.51
CA SER A 176 -5.18 -13.71 7.66
C SER A 176 -6.19 -13.41 8.76
N ASP A 177 -5.70 -13.34 9.98
CA ASP A 177 -6.54 -12.97 11.12
C ASP A 177 -7.12 -11.57 10.96
N LEU A 178 -6.36 -10.67 10.33
CA LEU A 178 -6.83 -9.31 10.06
C LEU A 178 -8.15 -9.31 9.29
N TYR A 179 -8.25 -10.16 8.28
CA TYR A 179 -9.46 -10.25 7.47
C TYR A 179 -10.52 -11.12 8.13
N LEU A 180 -10.12 -12.28 8.65
CA LEU A 180 -11.07 -13.23 9.25
C LEU A 180 -11.80 -12.61 10.44
N ASP A 181 -11.12 -11.80 11.23
CA ASP A 181 -11.74 -11.10 12.36
C ASP A 181 -12.83 -10.14 11.88
N LEU A 182 -12.62 -9.51 10.72
CA LEU A 182 -13.61 -8.59 10.17
C LEU A 182 -14.87 -9.30 9.68
N ILE A 183 -14.72 -10.45 9.02
CA ILE A 183 -15.89 -11.19 8.52
C ILE A 183 -16.59 -11.96 9.63
N ASN A 184 -15.93 -12.22 10.75
CA ASN A 184 -16.49 -12.96 11.88
C ASN A 184 -16.95 -12.06 13.01
N GLN A 185 -17.12 -10.77 12.78
CA GLN A 185 -17.52 -9.80 13.82
C GLN A 185 -18.78 -10.23 14.59
N LYS A 186 -19.76 -10.79 13.88
CA LYS A 186 -21.00 -11.23 14.51
C LYS A 186 -20.79 -12.43 15.42
N LYS A 187 -19.84 -13.32 15.04
CA LYS A 187 -19.52 -14.51 15.85
C LYS A 187 -18.70 -14.12 17.08
N MET A 188 -17.96 -13.05 17.00
CA MET A 188 -17.12 -12.57 18.10
C MET A 188 -17.86 -11.62 19.02
N SER A 189 -19.05 -11.19 18.65
CA SER A 189 -19.90 -10.45 19.58
C SER A 189 -20.19 -11.36 20.77
N PRO A 190 -19.85 -10.96 21.99
CA PRO A 190 -20.04 -11.83 23.13
C PRO A 190 -21.53 -12.16 23.25
N PRO A 191 -21.85 -13.42 23.42
CA PRO A 191 -23.20 -13.78 23.80
C PRO A 191 -23.44 -13.20 25.18
N LEU A 192 -24.29 -12.30 25.25
CA LEU A 192 -24.65 -11.70 26.54
C LEU A 192 -25.44 -12.65 27.41
#